data_82b09066f3e7a81219e360881c47f4f9
#
_entry.id   82b09066f3e7a81219e360881c47f4f9
#
_cell.length_a   1.000
_cell.length_b   1.000
_cell.length_c   1.000
_cell.angle_alpha   90.00
_cell.angle_beta   90.00
_cell.angle_gamma   90.00
#
_symmetry.space_group_name_H-M   'P 1'
#
loop_
_entity.id
_entity.type
_entity.pdbx_description
1 polymer ?
#
loop_
_entity_poly.entity_id
_entity_poly.type
_entity_poly.pdbx_seq_one_letter_code
_entity_poly.pdbx_strand_id
1 'polypeptide(L)'
;MSDSPNGMRERDARPAALNLSEDSKKFSLVSLTVQTPTSQQAPGTITRTPPPARWNTPEFIIYGVLFVIVFPMMVYSPMQLSLESHPNYHLFKHKLSKGWIPGRLVDNSDSQYRSIRGNLLNLTLLALAHLGLSRLYGLLASSFGSRATGKKSDNLHRIPFMAMFAVALVIGLHGASSLKVFAIIGGNYFLAKQLGGSRIAPLILWTVNIMVLLCNEIYDGYSFSSVHSSLGFLDGYRGFYPRWHISFNITMLRLLSFAMDYHWAKTNSTSHSPVPLNIRQRTSTSHHLANYNFVNYVAYTLYPPLYIAGPIMTFNDFYWQASFL
;
A
#
# COMPACT_ATOMS: atom_id res chain seq x y z
N MET A 1 -74.24 -36.09 15.21
CA MET A 1 -73.83 -37.29 14.52
C MET A 1 -72.49 -36.88 13.92
N SER A 2 -71.45 -37.19 14.63
CA SER A 2 -70.47 -38.28 14.45
C SER A 2 -69.58 -37.96 13.24
N ASP A 3 -68.28 -37.96 13.20
CA ASP A 3 -67.30 -38.43 14.14
C ASP A 3 -65.93 -37.85 13.63
N SER A 4 -65.12 -37.51 14.51
CA SER A 4 -63.66 -37.52 14.34
C SER A 4 -63.24 -39.00 14.31
N PRO A 5 -62.08 -39.44 13.90
CA PRO A 5 -60.78 -38.80 14.26
C PRO A 5 -59.60 -39.12 13.29
N ASN A 6 -58.51 -38.40 13.49
CA ASN A 6 -57.25 -39.03 13.79
C ASN A 6 -56.13 -39.27 12.82
N GLY A 7 -55.01 -39.03 13.26
CA GLY A 7 -53.81 -39.76 12.92
C GLY A 7 -52.60 -38.86 12.57
N MET A 8 -52.12 -38.05 13.51
CA MET A 8 -50.75 -37.61 13.48
C MET A 8 -49.81 -38.80 13.59
N ARG A 9 -49.17 -39.16 12.50
CA ARG A 9 -47.93 -39.95 12.50
C ARG A 9 -46.76 -39.01 12.58
N GLU A 10 -46.19 -38.97 13.76
CA GLU A 10 -44.80 -38.56 13.97
C GLU A 10 -43.95 -39.36 12.99
N ARG A 11 -43.37 -38.70 12.02
CA ARG A 11 -42.27 -39.26 11.22
C ARG A 11 -40.96 -38.74 11.78
N ASP A 12 -40.29 -39.64 12.45
CA ASP A 12 -38.88 -39.53 12.83
C ASP A 12 -38.04 -38.89 11.70
N ALA A 13 -37.64 -37.67 11.91
CA ALA A 13 -36.61 -37.03 11.10
C ALA A 13 -35.28 -37.63 11.54
N ARG A 14 -34.81 -38.67 10.88
CA ARG A 14 -33.42 -39.09 10.94
C ARG A 14 -32.55 -37.94 10.42
N PRO A 15 -31.48 -37.55 11.13
CA PRO A 15 -30.55 -36.57 10.60
C PRO A 15 -29.90 -37.16 9.33
N ALA A 16 -29.98 -36.40 8.25
CA ALA A 16 -29.31 -36.74 6.99
C ALA A 16 -27.81 -36.94 7.26
N ALA A 17 -27.36 -38.16 7.01
CA ALA A 17 -25.95 -38.49 7.01
C ALA A 17 -25.22 -37.52 6.06
N LEU A 18 -24.28 -36.77 6.57
CA LEU A 18 -23.31 -36.04 5.75
C LEU A 18 -22.58 -37.04 4.87
N ASN A 19 -22.93 -37.07 3.61
CA ASN A 19 -22.10 -37.66 2.57
C ASN A 19 -20.81 -36.82 2.48
N LEU A 20 -19.82 -37.25 3.18
CA LEU A 20 -18.42 -36.87 2.91
C LEU A 20 -18.04 -37.53 1.59
N SER A 21 -18.44 -36.90 0.47
CA SER A 21 -17.81 -37.18 -0.81
C SER A 21 -16.32 -36.82 -0.63
N GLU A 22 -15.51 -37.80 -0.94
CA GLU A 22 -14.05 -37.64 -1.10
C GLU A 22 -13.77 -36.62 -2.21
N ASP A 23 -13.85 -35.32 -1.87
CA ASP A 23 -13.28 -34.30 -2.70
C ASP A 23 -11.77 -34.42 -2.57
N SER A 24 -11.20 -34.98 -3.62
CA SER A 24 -9.77 -35.03 -3.88
C SER A 24 -9.11 -33.76 -3.38
N LYS A 25 -8.18 -33.88 -2.45
CA LYS A 25 -7.30 -32.85 -1.94
C LYS A 25 -6.53 -32.23 -3.11
N LYS A 26 -7.15 -31.33 -3.84
CA LYS A 26 -6.43 -30.42 -4.70
C LYS A 26 -5.63 -29.52 -3.78
N PHE A 27 -4.32 -29.74 -3.76
CA PHE A 27 -3.37 -28.87 -3.09
C PHE A 27 -3.54 -27.47 -3.69
N SER A 28 -4.33 -26.65 -3.02
CA SER A 28 -4.52 -25.25 -3.41
C SER A 28 -3.43 -24.44 -2.72
N LEU A 29 -2.75 -23.57 -3.47
CA LEU A 29 -1.80 -22.59 -2.93
C LEU A 29 -2.43 -21.74 -1.80
N VAL A 30 -3.75 -21.66 -1.73
CA VAL A 30 -4.51 -21.01 -0.65
C VAL A 30 -4.34 -21.73 0.70
N SER A 31 -4.03 -23.05 0.71
CA SER A 31 -3.81 -23.81 1.96
C SER A 31 -2.44 -23.53 2.59
N LEU A 32 -1.52 -22.91 1.85
CA LEU A 32 -0.19 -22.51 2.34
C LEU A 32 -0.18 -21.12 2.99
N THR A 33 -1.25 -20.34 2.87
CA THR A 33 -1.35 -19.04 3.54
C THR A 33 -1.68 -19.27 5.01
N VAL A 34 -0.83 -18.79 5.90
CA VAL A 34 -1.08 -18.76 7.34
C VAL A 34 -2.38 -17.99 7.58
N GLN A 35 -3.42 -18.71 7.99
CA GLN A 35 -4.70 -18.08 8.34
C GLN A 35 -4.49 -17.30 9.64
N THR A 36 -4.44 -15.98 9.55
CA THR A 36 -4.46 -15.14 10.74
C THR A 36 -5.82 -15.32 11.45
N PRO A 37 -5.88 -15.22 12.79
CA PRO A 37 -7.14 -15.37 13.56
C PRO A 37 -8.27 -14.46 13.08
N THR A 38 -7.95 -13.35 12.41
CA THR A 38 -8.90 -12.40 11.82
C THR A 38 -9.55 -12.90 10.54
N SER A 39 -9.00 -13.93 9.87
CA SER A 39 -9.53 -14.46 8.59
C SER A 39 -10.66 -15.47 8.77
N GLN A 40 -10.99 -15.88 10.00
CA GLN A 40 -12.03 -16.88 10.29
C GLN A 40 -13.41 -16.29 10.62
N GLN A 41 -13.58 -14.98 10.58
CA GLN A 41 -14.92 -14.42 10.82
C GLN A 41 -15.81 -14.61 9.61
N ALA A 42 -16.80 -15.50 9.76
CA ALA A 42 -17.88 -15.67 8.78
C ALA A 42 -18.64 -14.34 8.58
N PRO A 43 -19.09 -14.04 7.34
CA PRO A 43 -19.91 -12.88 7.08
C PRO A 43 -21.21 -12.98 7.91
N GLY A 44 -21.46 -12.02 8.79
CA GLY A 44 -22.72 -11.94 9.55
C GLY A 44 -22.62 -12.07 11.07
N THR A 45 -21.45 -12.32 11.65
CA THR A 45 -21.32 -12.34 13.12
C THR A 45 -20.99 -10.95 13.63
N ILE A 46 -22.03 -10.25 14.04
CA ILE A 46 -22.01 -8.95 14.69
C ILE A 46 -21.26 -9.08 16.03
N THR A 47 -20.32 -8.16 16.26
CA THR A 47 -19.70 -7.84 17.55
C THR A 47 -19.20 -9.00 18.38
N ARG A 48 -18.12 -9.65 17.97
CA ARG A 48 -17.22 -10.22 18.95
C ARG A 48 -16.27 -9.12 19.41
N THR A 49 -16.34 -8.79 20.69
CA THR A 49 -15.25 -8.06 21.36
C THR A 49 -13.93 -8.69 20.93
N PRO A 50 -12.93 -7.91 20.52
CA PRO A 50 -11.66 -8.45 20.11
C PRO A 50 -11.16 -9.39 21.21
N PRO A 51 -10.63 -10.58 20.87
CA PRO A 51 -10.14 -11.51 21.86
C PRO A 51 -9.13 -10.77 22.76
N PRO A 52 -9.15 -11.04 24.07
CA PRO A 52 -8.25 -10.37 25.00
C PRO A 52 -6.79 -10.59 24.55
N ALA A 53 -5.95 -9.59 24.78
CA ALA A 53 -4.54 -9.68 24.46
C ALA A 53 -3.91 -10.92 25.12
N ARG A 54 -3.20 -11.73 24.32
CA ARG A 54 -2.63 -13.00 24.78
C ARG A 54 -1.24 -12.87 25.42
N TRP A 55 -0.82 -11.67 25.77
CA TRP A 55 0.52 -11.40 26.30
C TRP A 55 0.88 -12.23 27.54
N ASN A 56 -0.11 -12.59 28.37
CA ASN A 56 0.06 -13.35 29.61
C ASN A 56 -0.11 -14.87 29.42
N THR A 57 -0.13 -15.38 28.20
CA THR A 57 -0.17 -16.83 27.97
C THR A 57 1.25 -17.41 28.07
N PRO A 58 1.41 -18.68 28.52
CA PRO A 58 2.72 -19.32 28.60
C PRO A 58 3.48 -19.26 27.26
N GLU A 59 2.78 -19.40 26.15
CA GLU A 59 3.33 -19.30 24.79
C GLU A 59 3.99 -17.93 24.55
N PHE A 60 3.29 -16.83 24.84
CA PHE A 60 3.84 -15.49 24.65
C PHE A 60 4.94 -15.14 25.64
N ILE A 61 4.89 -15.71 26.84
CA ILE A 61 5.98 -15.58 27.79
C ILE A 61 7.25 -16.24 27.26
N ILE A 62 7.13 -17.46 26.69
CA ILE A 62 8.26 -18.15 26.04
C ILE A 62 8.81 -17.30 24.89
N TYR A 63 7.94 -16.75 24.00
CA TYR A 63 8.37 -15.87 22.93
C TYR A 63 9.06 -14.61 23.46
N GLY A 64 8.57 -14.03 24.56
CA GLY A 64 9.20 -12.91 25.23
C GLY A 64 10.60 -13.23 25.74
N VAL A 65 10.76 -14.39 26.40
CA VAL A 65 12.07 -14.86 26.88
C VAL A 65 13.03 -15.11 25.72
N LEU A 66 12.56 -15.78 24.65
CA LEU A 66 13.36 -16.01 23.44
C LEU A 66 13.78 -14.69 22.80
N PHE A 67 12.87 -13.71 22.71
CA PHE A 67 13.18 -12.39 22.20
C PHE A 67 14.27 -11.69 23.00
N VAL A 68 14.17 -11.70 24.33
CA VAL A 68 15.15 -11.07 25.23
C VAL A 68 16.53 -11.73 25.11
N ILE A 69 16.61 -13.01 24.79
CA ILE A 69 17.88 -13.73 24.60
C ILE A 69 18.42 -13.54 23.18
N VAL A 70 17.59 -13.82 22.18
CA VAL A 70 18.01 -13.87 20.76
C VAL A 70 18.29 -12.48 20.22
N PHE A 71 17.47 -11.49 20.53
CA PHE A 71 17.65 -10.13 20.02
C PHE A 71 18.97 -9.49 20.42
N PRO A 72 19.41 -9.53 21.70
CA PRO A 72 20.75 -9.06 22.06
C PRO A 72 21.87 -9.84 21.36
N MET A 73 21.73 -11.16 21.20
CA MET A 73 22.71 -11.96 20.46
C MET A 73 22.82 -11.54 18.99
N MET A 74 21.68 -11.25 18.36
CA MET A 74 21.67 -10.74 16.97
C MET A 74 22.36 -9.38 16.82
N VAL A 75 22.32 -8.54 17.85
CA VAL A 75 23.05 -7.26 17.87
C VAL A 75 24.51 -7.46 18.22
N TYR A 76 24.78 -8.31 19.21
CA TYR A 76 26.14 -8.56 19.74
C TYR A 76 27.06 -9.19 18.67
N SER A 77 26.56 -10.18 17.92
CA SER A 77 27.37 -10.89 16.92
C SER A 77 27.96 -9.96 15.84
N PRO A 78 27.18 -9.11 15.14
CA PRO A 78 27.73 -8.13 14.20
C PRO A 78 28.65 -7.10 14.86
N MET A 79 28.37 -6.72 16.13
CA MET A 79 29.24 -5.82 16.86
C MET A 79 30.64 -6.43 17.09
N GLN A 80 30.72 -7.71 17.44
CA GLN A 80 32.01 -8.42 17.61
C GLN A 80 32.78 -8.51 16.29
N LEU A 81 32.09 -8.78 15.19
CA LEU A 81 32.70 -8.82 13.85
C LEU A 81 33.20 -7.43 13.38
N SER A 82 32.66 -6.36 13.97
CA SER A 82 32.97 -4.96 13.60
C SER A 82 34.02 -4.33 14.50
N LEU A 83 34.59 -5.07 15.46
CA LEU A 83 35.62 -4.55 16.36
C LEU A 83 36.94 -4.32 15.62
N GLU A 84 37.67 -3.29 16.01
CA GLU A 84 39.01 -2.99 15.46
C GLU A 84 40.02 -4.10 15.75
N SER A 85 39.79 -4.89 16.80
CA SER A 85 40.59 -6.08 17.17
C SER A 85 40.33 -7.29 16.28
N HIS A 86 39.29 -7.27 15.43
CA HIS A 86 38.99 -8.40 14.57
C HIS A 86 40.10 -8.62 13.51
N PRO A 87 40.57 -9.86 13.28
CA PRO A 87 41.69 -10.14 12.37
C PRO A 87 41.52 -9.55 10.96
N ASN A 88 40.31 -9.51 10.47
CA ASN A 88 40.02 -9.02 9.10
C ASN A 88 39.75 -7.51 9.04
N TYR A 89 39.76 -6.77 10.18
CA TYR A 89 39.41 -5.35 10.19
C TYR A 89 40.30 -4.51 9.27
N HIS A 90 41.61 -4.76 9.25
CA HIS A 90 42.57 -4.04 8.42
C HIS A 90 42.32 -4.19 6.93
N LEU A 91 41.71 -5.32 6.49
CA LEU A 91 41.37 -5.56 5.08
C LEU A 91 40.22 -4.68 4.60
N PHE A 92 39.31 -4.32 5.49
CA PHE A 92 38.08 -3.58 5.16
C PHE A 92 38.07 -2.14 5.66
N LYS A 93 38.98 -1.74 6.54
CA LYS A 93 39.03 -0.42 7.13
C LYS A 93 38.98 0.72 6.10
N HIS A 94 39.64 0.55 4.94
CA HIS A 94 39.66 1.55 3.87
C HIS A 94 38.32 1.74 3.18
N LYS A 95 37.37 0.78 3.32
CA LYS A 95 36.00 0.83 2.76
C LYS A 95 35.00 1.46 3.73
N LEU A 96 35.38 1.61 5.00
CA LEU A 96 34.53 2.18 6.03
C LEU A 96 34.52 3.70 5.95
N SER A 97 33.38 4.31 6.21
CA SER A 97 33.17 5.75 6.25
C SER A 97 32.98 6.22 7.69
N LYS A 98 33.14 7.53 7.94
CA LYS A 98 32.85 8.11 9.25
C LYS A 98 31.37 7.93 9.62
N GLY A 99 31.12 7.40 10.81
CA GLY A 99 29.78 7.26 11.38
C GLY A 99 29.23 8.59 11.94
N TRP A 100 27.98 8.56 12.38
CA TRP A 100 27.39 9.69 13.11
C TRP A 100 27.89 9.80 14.54
N ILE A 101 28.28 8.68 15.13
CA ILE A 101 28.87 8.64 16.47
C ILE A 101 30.36 8.94 16.30
N PRO A 102 30.89 9.98 16.99
CA PRO A 102 32.32 10.32 16.94
C PRO A 102 33.20 9.09 17.25
N GLY A 103 34.25 8.89 16.46
CA GLY A 103 35.17 7.78 16.59
C GLY A 103 34.65 6.41 16.10
N ARG A 104 33.41 6.33 15.59
CA ARG A 104 32.88 5.10 15.02
C ARG A 104 32.88 5.15 13.49
N LEU A 105 33.27 4.04 12.89
CA LEU A 105 33.20 3.85 11.43
C LEU A 105 31.92 3.08 11.08
N VAL A 106 31.45 3.24 9.85
CA VAL A 106 30.24 2.58 9.33
C VAL A 106 30.51 2.02 7.95
N ASP A 107 29.93 0.87 7.68
CA ASP A 107 29.93 0.29 6.36
C ASP A 107 28.83 0.95 5.50
N ASN A 108 29.25 1.57 4.40
CA ASN A 108 28.42 2.21 3.39
C ASN A 108 28.49 1.47 2.04
N SER A 109 28.87 0.20 2.03
CA SER A 109 28.94 -0.61 0.81
C SER A 109 27.57 -0.82 0.19
N ASP A 110 26.55 -1.04 1.01
CA ASP A 110 25.16 -1.09 0.55
C ASP A 110 24.68 0.31 0.11
N SER A 111 24.35 0.40 -1.18
CA SER A 111 23.92 1.65 -1.81
C SER A 111 22.55 2.13 -1.31
N GLN A 112 21.63 1.19 -0.99
CA GLN A 112 20.30 1.52 -0.49
C GLN A 112 20.39 2.04 0.95
N TYR A 113 21.10 1.32 1.82
CA TYR A 113 21.36 1.76 3.19
C TYR A 113 22.03 3.13 3.22
N ARG A 114 23.10 3.34 2.43
CA ARG A 114 23.82 4.62 2.33
C ARG A 114 22.88 5.75 1.89
N SER A 115 22.02 5.51 0.90
CA SER A 115 21.08 6.50 0.41
C SER A 115 20.03 6.88 1.48
N ILE A 116 19.42 5.90 2.12
CA ILE A 116 18.43 6.13 3.19
C ILE A 116 19.07 6.87 4.36
N ARG A 117 20.23 6.39 4.81
CA ARG A 117 20.98 7.00 5.92
C ARG A 117 21.39 8.44 5.61
N GLY A 118 21.92 8.70 4.40
CA GLY A 118 22.31 10.04 3.96
C GLY A 118 21.16 11.03 3.86
N ASN A 119 19.97 10.54 3.57
CA ASN A 119 18.77 11.35 3.41
C ASN A 119 17.83 11.33 4.64
N LEU A 120 18.21 10.71 5.75
CA LEU A 120 17.33 10.54 6.91
C LEU A 120 16.83 11.89 7.47
N LEU A 121 17.68 12.91 7.53
CA LEU A 121 17.29 14.26 7.95
C LEU A 121 16.25 14.84 6.99
N ASN A 122 16.48 14.76 5.70
CA ASN A 122 15.57 15.28 4.68
C ASN A 122 14.21 14.55 4.72
N LEU A 123 14.23 13.22 4.91
CA LEU A 123 13.02 12.42 5.06
C LEU A 123 12.25 12.78 6.34
N THR A 124 12.96 13.02 7.44
CA THR A 124 12.35 13.46 8.70
C THR A 124 11.71 14.84 8.55
N LEU A 125 12.40 15.79 7.94
CA LEU A 125 11.88 17.13 7.66
C LEU A 125 10.65 17.07 6.74
N LEU A 126 10.70 16.24 5.71
CA LEU A 126 9.56 16.01 4.81
C LEU A 126 8.36 15.44 5.56
N ALA A 127 8.57 14.45 6.44
CA ALA A 127 7.49 13.87 7.25
C ALA A 127 6.89 14.91 8.21
N LEU A 128 7.71 15.71 8.87
CA LEU A 128 7.25 16.78 9.77
C LEU A 128 6.49 17.87 8.99
N ALA A 129 6.98 18.25 7.82
CA ALA A 129 6.30 19.22 6.95
C ALA A 129 4.94 18.67 6.49
N HIS A 130 4.89 17.41 6.06
CA HIS A 130 3.62 16.76 5.68
C HIS A 130 2.60 16.76 6.84
N LEU A 131 3.04 16.36 8.03
CA LEU A 131 2.18 16.33 9.22
C LEU A 131 1.71 17.74 9.62
N GLY A 132 2.62 18.72 9.64
CA GLY A 132 2.30 20.10 9.98
C GLY A 132 1.32 20.72 9.00
N LEU A 133 1.59 20.59 7.70
CA LEU A 133 0.72 21.12 6.64
C LEU A 133 -0.63 20.40 6.60
N SER A 134 -0.68 19.09 6.84
CA SER A 134 -1.91 18.32 6.92
C SER A 134 -2.80 18.79 8.08
N ARG A 135 -2.20 19.08 9.25
CA ARG A 135 -2.93 19.63 10.39
C ARG A 135 -3.43 21.05 10.12
N LEU A 136 -2.57 21.90 9.55
CA LEU A 136 -2.94 23.26 9.17
C LEU A 136 -4.11 23.27 8.18
N TYR A 137 -4.03 22.45 7.14
CA TYR A 137 -5.11 22.28 6.16
C TYR A 137 -6.40 21.81 6.82
N GLY A 138 -6.34 20.84 7.74
CA GLY A 138 -7.51 20.37 8.49
C GLY A 138 -8.15 21.48 9.35
N LEU A 139 -7.34 22.31 10.01
CA LEU A 139 -7.84 23.46 10.78
C LEU A 139 -8.51 24.48 9.88
N LEU A 140 -7.90 24.82 8.74
CA LEU A 140 -8.49 25.75 7.77
C LEU A 140 -9.78 25.19 7.18
N ALA A 141 -9.79 23.93 6.75
CA ALA A 141 -10.96 23.28 6.19
C ALA A 141 -12.14 23.22 7.18
N SER A 142 -11.86 22.95 8.47
CA SER A 142 -12.88 22.96 9.52
C SER A 142 -13.44 24.36 9.76
N SER A 143 -12.61 25.39 9.70
CA SER A 143 -13.02 26.79 9.90
C SER A 143 -13.92 27.28 8.76
N PHE A 144 -13.67 26.86 7.53
CA PHE A 144 -14.48 27.25 6.37
C PHE A 144 -15.69 26.33 6.15
N GLY A 145 -15.55 25.01 6.45
CA GLY A 145 -16.61 24.02 6.22
C GLY A 145 -17.71 24.02 7.29
N SER A 146 -17.42 24.41 8.51
CA SER A 146 -18.38 24.43 9.62
C SER A 146 -19.51 25.46 9.45
N ARG A 147 -19.32 26.42 8.55
CA ARG A 147 -20.35 27.42 8.22
C ARG A 147 -21.38 26.97 7.20
N ALA A 148 -21.10 25.91 6.41
CA ALA A 148 -21.93 25.57 5.25
C ALA A 148 -22.91 24.40 5.49
N THR A 149 -22.58 23.46 6.35
CA THR A 149 -23.45 22.28 6.60
C THR A 149 -23.16 21.73 7.99
N GLY A 150 -24.17 21.72 8.87
CA GLY A 150 -24.12 21.15 10.22
C GLY A 150 -23.89 19.62 10.25
N LYS A 151 -23.21 19.07 9.26
CA LYS A 151 -22.85 17.66 9.11
C LYS A 151 -21.41 17.47 9.55
N LYS A 152 -21.20 16.51 10.45
CA LYS A 152 -19.88 16.06 10.90
C LYS A 152 -18.99 15.84 9.67
N SER A 153 -17.91 16.62 9.56
CA SER A 153 -17.01 16.60 8.41
C SER A 153 -16.41 15.19 8.27
N ASP A 154 -16.80 14.50 7.23
CA ASP A 154 -16.12 13.26 6.83
C ASP A 154 -14.65 13.60 6.55
N ASN A 155 -13.71 12.73 6.95
CA ASN A 155 -12.26 12.93 6.76
C ASN A 155 -11.83 13.01 5.28
N LEU A 156 -12.76 12.91 4.35
CA LEU A 156 -12.59 13.03 2.90
C LEU A 156 -11.93 14.34 2.44
N HIS A 157 -12.01 15.43 3.23
CA HIS A 157 -11.29 16.68 2.91
C HIS A 157 -9.75 16.52 2.92
N ARG A 158 -9.22 15.46 3.51
CA ARG A 158 -7.77 15.17 3.52
C ARG A 158 -7.25 14.69 2.17
N ILE A 159 -8.09 14.04 1.36
CA ILE A 159 -7.66 13.47 0.07
C ILE A 159 -7.18 14.53 -0.92
N PRO A 160 -7.88 15.68 -1.10
CA PRO A 160 -7.36 16.77 -1.92
C PRO A 160 -6.01 17.31 -1.43
N PHE A 161 -5.81 17.42 -0.12
CA PHE A 161 -4.52 17.80 0.44
C PHE A 161 -3.43 16.78 0.08
N MET A 162 -3.71 15.48 0.26
CA MET A 162 -2.77 14.42 -0.11
C MET A 162 -2.39 14.49 -1.60
N ALA A 163 -3.37 14.73 -2.48
CA ALA A 163 -3.13 14.88 -3.90
C ALA A 163 -2.25 16.10 -4.22
N MET A 164 -2.57 17.26 -3.65
CA MET A 164 -1.78 18.49 -3.86
C MET A 164 -0.35 18.34 -3.34
N PHE A 165 -0.20 17.82 -2.13
CA PHE A 165 1.12 17.62 -1.53
C PHE A 165 1.94 16.59 -2.35
N ALA A 166 1.32 15.51 -2.80
CA ALA A 166 1.96 14.50 -3.63
C ALA A 166 2.44 15.07 -4.98
N VAL A 167 1.62 15.87 -5.65
CA VAL A 167 2.00 16.56 -6.89
C VAL A 167 3.18 17.51 -6.65
N ALA A 168 3.12 18.34 -5.60
CA ALA A 168 4.20 19.25 -5.25
C ALA A 168 5.50 18.49 -4.93
N LEU A 169 5.40 17.37 -4.20
CA LEU A 169 6.55 16.52 -3.90
C LEU A 169 7.18 15.93 -5.17
N VAL A 170 6.38 15.38 -6.09
CA VAL A 170 6.89 14.78 -7.34
C VAL A 170 7.57 15.83 -8.22
N ILE A 171 7.02 17.06 -8.28
CA ILE A 171 7.67 18.18 -8.98
C ILE A 171 9.02 18.51 -8.32
N GLY A 172 9.08 18.61 -7.00
CA GLY A 172 10.32 18.87 -6.28
C GLY A 172 11.35 17.76 -6.47
N LEU A 173 10.94 16.50 -6.41
CA LEU A 173 11.82 15.35 -6.55
C LEU A 173 12.39 15.23 -7.97
N HIS A 174 11.57 15.38 -9.00
CA HIS A 174 11.93 15.03 -10.37
C HIS A 174 12.07 16.24 -11.32
N GLY A 175 11.74 17.45 -10.88
CA GLY A 175 11.79 18.65 -11.71
C GLY A 175 10.95 18.50 -12.97
N ALA A 176 11.48 18.86 -14.14
CA ALA A 176 10.78 18.73 -15.41
C ALA A 176 10.38 17.27 -15.74
N SER A 177 11.12 16.27 -15.25
CA SER A 177 10.76 14.87 -15.48
C SER A 177 9.43 14.46 -14.81
N SER A 178 8.89 15.25 -13.88
CA SER A 178 7.53 15.08 -13.35
C SER A 178 6.46 15.12 -14.44
N LEU A 179 6.69 15.84 -15.55
CA LEU A 179 5.77 15.87 -16.69
C LEU A 179 5.59 14.47 -17.31
N LYS A 180 6.68 13.69 -17.39
CA LYS A 180 6.62 12.29 -17.87
C LYS A 180 5.78 11.43 -16.93
N VAL A 181 6.01 11.58 -15.63
CA VAL A 181 5.22 10.89 -14.58
C VAL A 181 3.74 11.23 -14.73
N PHE A 182 3.40 12.51 -14.84
CA PHE A 182 2.00 12.95 -14.99
C PHE A 182 1.37 12.49 -16.30
N ALA A 183 2.13 12.47 -17.39
CA ALA A 183 1.65 11.95 -18.68
C ALA A 183 1.30 10.46 -18.59
N ILE A 184 2.16 9.65 -17.96
CA ILE A 184 1.91 8.22 -17.78
C ILE A 184 0.71 7.99 -16.86
N ILE A 185 0.64 8.70 -15.73
CA ILE A 185 -0.48 8.61 -14.78
C ILE A 185 -1.79 9.03 -15.45
N GLY A 186 -1.79 10.15 -16.16
CA GLY A 186 -2.97 10.64 -16.88
C GLY A 186 -3.44 9.67 -17.96
N GLY A 187 -2.50 9.14 -18.76
CA GLY A 187 -2.78 8.13 -19.77
C GLY A 187 -3.38 6.85 -19.18
N ASN A 188 -2.80 6.33 -18.08
CA ASN A 188 -3.35 5.16 -17.39
C ASN A 188 -4.75 5.42 -16.82
N TYR A 189 -4.98 6.58 -16.21
CA TYR A 189 -6.30 6.94 -15.72
C TYR A 189 -7.33 6.97 -16.86
N PHE A 190 -6.99 7.63 -17.97
CA PHE A 190 -7.85 7.70 -19.15
C PHE A 190 -8.18 6.31 -19.68
N LEU A 191 -7.16 5.45 -19.88
CA LEU A 191 -7.35 4.08 -20.34
C LEU A 191 -8.23 3.28 -19.36
N ALA A 192 -7.99 3.37 -18.07
CA ALA A 192 -8.79 2.70 -17.07
C ALA A 192 -10.27 3.13 -17.12
N LYS A 193 -10.53 4.44 -17.28
CA LYS A 193 -11.90 4.98 -17.37
C LYS A 193 -12.62 4.56 -18.66
N GLN A 194 -11.91 4.53 -19.78
CA GLN A 194 -12.51 4.15 -21.09
C GLN A 194 -12.75 2.64 -21.17
N LEU A 195 -11.78 1.83 -20.78
CA LEU A 195 -11.84 0.39 -20.94
C LEU A 195 -12.51 -0.34 -19.76
N GLY A 196 -12.62 0.33 -18.61
CA GLY A 196 -13.17 -0.28 -17.39
C GLY A 196 -14.52 -0.95 -17.61
N GLY A 197 -14.67 -2.21 -17.16
CA GLY A 197 -15.84 -3.05 -17.39
C GLY A 197 -15.79 -3.88 -18.68
N SER A 198 -14.90 -3.59 -19.62
CA SER A 198 -14.70 -4.40 -20.82
C SER A 198 -13.92 -5.69 -20.51
N ARG A 199 -14.24 -6.80 -21.18
CA ARG A 199 -13.54 -8.09 -21.01
C ARG A 199 -12.04 -8.03 -21.39
N ILE A 200 -11.68 -7.13 -22.29
CA ILE A 200 -10.28 -6.94 -22.74
C ILE A 200 -9.51 -5.94 -21.88
N ALA A 201 -10.17 -5.20 -20.99
CA ALA A 201 -9.54 -4.18 -20.16
C ALA A 201 -8.33 -4.71 -19.37
N PRO A 202 -8.39 -5.84 -18.66
CA PRO A 202 -7.24 -6.34 -17.93
C PRO A 202 -6.04 -6.58 -18.83
N LEU A 203 -6.25 -7.21 -19.98
CA LEU A 203 -5.16 -7.49 -20.93
C LEU A 203 -4.48 -6.22 -21.40
N ILE A 204 -5.26 -5.22 -21.87
CA ILE A 204 -4.70 -3.97 -22.37
C ILE A 204 -3.98 -3.20 -21.26
N LEU A 205 -4.57 -3.09 -20.08
CA LEU A 205 -3.99 -2.36 -18.97
C LEU A 205 -2.67 -2.99 -18.51
N TRP A 206 -2.61 -4.31 -18.42
CA TRP A 206 -1.37 -5.02 -18.09
C TRP A 206 -0.32 -4.82 -19.18
N THR A 207 -0.69 -5.00 -20.44
CA THR A 207 0.24 -4.86 -21.57
C THR A 207 0.83 -3.45 -21.65
N VAL A 208 0.00 -2.40 -21.56
CA VAL A 208 0.47 -1.01 -21.59
C VAL A 208 1.41 -0.72 -20.43
N ASN A 209 1.06 -1.14 -19.21
CA ASN A 209 1.92 -0.90 -18.05
C ASN A 209 3.24 -1.66 -18.12
N ILE A 210 3.25 -2.90 -18.60
CA ILE A 210 4.49 -3.67 -18.82
C ILE A 210 5.34 -2.98 -19.90
N MET A 211 4.74 -2.51 -20.99
CA MET A 211 5.47 -1.79 -22.03
C MET A 211 6.10 -0.50 -21.51
N VAL A 212 5.38 0.28 -20.70
CA VAL A 212 5.94 1.49 -20.07
C VAL A 212 7.09 1.15 -19.15
N LEU A 213 6.97 0.06 -18.35
CA LEU A 213 8.02 -0.41 -17.46
C LEU A 213 9.29 -0.79 -18.25
N LEU A 214 9.12 -1.57 -19.34
CA LEU A 214 10.22 -1.97 -20.21
C LEU A 214 10.88 -0.76 -20.90
N CYS A 215 10.09 0.20 -21.37
CA CYS A 215 10.64 1.43 -21.94
C CYS A 215 11.43 2.24 -20.90
N ASN A 216 10.92 2.36 -19.68
CA ASN A 216 11.63 3.05 -18.60
C ASN A 216 12.97 2.39 -18.27
N GLU A 217 13.03 1.05 -18.32
CA GLU A 217 14.25 0.29 -18.02
C GLU A 217 15.24 0.35 -19.17
N ILE A 218 14.80 0.09 -20.41
CA ILE A 218 15.68 0.04 -21.58
C ILE A 218 16.30 1.40 -21.88
N TYR A 219 15.54 2.48 -21.73
CA TYR A 219 15.99 3.83 -22.04
C TYR A 219 16.46 4.64 -20.82
N ASP A 220 16.64 4.00 -19.67
CA ASP A 220 17.08 4.63 -18.41
C ASP A 220 16.30 5.94 -18.09
N GLY A 221 14.99 5.90 -18.32
CA GLY A 221 14.08 7.02 -18.08
C GLY A 221 14.07 8.11 -19.15
N TYR A 222 14.61 7.86 -20.31
CA TYR A 222 14.67 8.72 -21.52
C TYR A 222 14.71 10.23 -21.24
N SER A 223 15.50 10.99 -22.05
CA SER A 223 15.58 12.46 -21.99
C SER A 223 14.48 13.11 -22.83
N PHE A 224 14.15 14.35 -22.56
CA PHE A 224 13.23 15.12 -23.41
C PHE A 224 13.84 15.39 -24.80
N SER A 225 15.16 15.59 -24.85
CA SER A 225 15.92 15.75 -26.09
C SER A 225 15.86 14.52 -27.00
N SER A 226 15.70 13.31 -26.44
CA SER A 226 15.53 12.09 -27.25
C SER A 226 14.14 11.97 -27.89
N VAL A 227 13.15 12.67 -27.33
CA VAL A 227 11.78 12.72 -27.91
C VAL A 227 11.72 13.78 -29.02
N HIS A 228 12.21 14.96 -28.73
CA HIS A 228 12.29 16.05 -29.70
C HIS A 228 13.35 17.08 -29.29
N SER A 229 14.18 17.54 -30.24
CA SER A 229 15.27 18.48 -29.99
C SER A 229 14.82 19.78 -29.30
N SER A 230 13.65 20.31 -29.68
CA SER A 230 13.08 21.53 -29.08
C SER A 230 12.73 21.39 -27.61
N LEU A 231 12.58 20.17 -27.09
CA LEU A 231 12.25 19.88 -25.68
C LEU A 231 13.52 19.72 -24.82
N GLY A 232 14.70 19.75 -25.43
CA GLY A 232 15.98 19.53 -24.72
C GLY A 232 16.24 20.52 -23.58
N PHE A 233 15.67 21.74 -23.64
CA PHE A 233 15.80 22.71 -22.55
C PHE A 233 15.19 22.20 -21.23
N LEU A 234 14.19 21.31 -21.27
CA LEU A 234 13.58 20.71 -20.08
C LEU A 234 14.54 19.79 -19.34
N ASP A 235 15.52 19.19 -20.02
CA ASP A 235 16.50 18.30 -19.41
C ASP A 235 17.44 19.05 -18.43
N GLY A 236 17.49 20.38 -18.52
CA GLY A 236 18.23 21.25 -17.60
C GLY A 236 17.53 21.43 -16.24
N TYR A 237 16.20 21.32 -16.18
CA TYR A 237 15.43 21.51 -14.94
C TYR A 237 15.33 20.20 -14.14
N ARG A 238 16.41 19.85 -13.45
CA ARG A 238 16.49 18.62 -12.65
C ARG A 238 15.96 18.85 -11.24
N GLY A 239 15.22 17.87 -10.71
CA GLY A 239 14.81 17.87 -9.31
C GLY A 239 15.89 17.29 -8.39
N PHE A 240 15.54 17.13 -7.11
CA PHE A 240 16.42 16.55 -6.09
C PHE A 240 16.80 15.10 -6.39
N TYR A 241 15.93 14.34 -7.09
CA TYR A 241 16.14 12.95 -7.46
C TYR A 241 15.90 12.76 -8.95
N PRO A 242 16.95 12.91 -9.80
CA PRO A 242 16.78 12.94 -11.26
C PRO A 242 16.36 11.59 -11.86
N ARG A 243 16.64 10.47 -11.19
CA ARG A 243 16.25 9.11 -11.66
C ARG A 243 14.78 8.83 -11.37
N TRP A 244 13.88 9.57 -12.01
CA TRP A 244 12.45 9.47 -11.80
C TRP A 244 11.88 8.05 -12.05
N HIS A 245 12.40 7.33 -13.06
CA HIS A 245 11.94 6.01 -13.46
C HIS A 245 12.12 4.97 -12.35
N ILE A 246 13.18 5.01 -11.55
CA ILE A 246 13.42 4.06 -10.47
C ILE A 246 12.31 4.14 -9.41
N SER A 247 12.01 5.35 -8.92
CA SER A 247 10.92 5.55 -7.95
C SER A 247 9.55 5.29 -8.57
N PHE A 248 9.39 5.60 -9.86
CA PHE A 248 8.14 5.46 -10.55
C PHE A 248 7.79 4.00 -10.89
N ASN A 249 8.77 3.13 -11.12
CA ASN A 249 8.52 1.74 -11.47
C ASN A 249 7.67 1.01 -10.41
N ILE A 250 7.88 1.28 -9.11
CA ILE A 250 7.03 0.74 -8.03
C ILE A 250 5.60 1.30 -8.13
N THR A 251 5.45 2.54 -8.59
CA THR A 251 4.14 3.18 -8.76
C THR A 251 3.29 2.50 -9.83
N MET A 252 3.90 1.86 -10.82
CA MET A 252 3.17 1.11 -11.86
C MET A 252 2.21 0.07 -11.29
N LEU A 253 2.58 -0.61 -10.22
CA LEU A 253 1.69 -1.58 -9.55
C LEU A 253 0.44 -0.91 -8.95
N ARG A 254 0.57 0.35 -8.52
CA ARG A 254 -0.59 1.13 -8.03
C ARG A 254 -1.49 1.60 -9.17
N LEU A 255 -0.90 1.93 -10.32
CA LEU A 255 -1.70 2.24 -11.52
C LEU A 255 -2.55 1.05 -11.91
N LEU A 256 -1.96 -0.15 -11.94
CA LEU A 256 -2.68 -1.40 -12.20
C LEU A 256 -3.73 -1.69 -11.14
N SER A 257 -3.39 -1.53 -9.86
CA SER A 257 -4.35 -1.78 -8.78
C SER A 257 -5.59 -0.89 -8.89
N PHE A 258 -5.41 0.42 -9.11
CA PHE A 258 -6.55 1.31 -9.35
C PHE A 258 -7.39 0.89 -10.55
N ALA A 259 -6.73 0.58 -11.66
CA ALA A 259 -7.39 0.21 -12.91
C ALA A 259 -8.20 -1.10 -12.77
N MET A 260 -7.65 -2.10 -12.04
CA MET A 260 -8.32 -3.36 -11.77
C MET A 260 -9.47 -3.18 -10.77
N ASP A 261 -9.26 -2.43 -9.68
CA ASP A 261 -10.29 -2.15 -8.69
C ASP A 261 -11.48 -1.40 -9.34
N TYR A 262 -11.20 -0.44 -10.23
CA TYR A 262 -12.24 0.24 -11.02
C TYR A 262 -12.95 -0.70 -11.98
N HIS A 263 -12.21 -1.56 -12.69
CA HIS A 263 -12.78 -2.56 -13.58
C HIS A 263 -13.75 -3.48 -12.84
N TRP A 264 -13.35 -4.02 -11.70
CA TRP A 264 -14.19 -4.88 -10.87
C TRP A 264 -15.39 -4.13 -10.27
N ALA A 265 -15.21 -2.89 -9.83
CA ALA A 265 -16.32 -2.06 -9.35
C ALA A 265 -17.38 -1.83 -10.43
N LYS A 266 -16.97 -1.75 -11.70
CA LYS A 266 -17.89 -1.56 -12.83
C LYS A 266 -18.53 -2.85 -13.31
N THR A 267 -17.84 -3.99 -13.14
CA THR A 267 -18.29 -5.31 -13.57
C THR A 267 -19.18 -5.98 -12.51
N ASN A 268 -18.76 -5.88 -11.24
CA ASN A 268 -19.41 -6.50 -10.11
C ASN A 268 -20.20 -5.43 -9.34
N SER A 269 -21.46 -5.23 -9.69
CA SER A 269 -22.35 -4.26 -9.04
C SER A 269 -22.68 -4.60 -7.56
N THR A 270 -21.88 -5.42 -6.89
CA THR A 270 -22.17 -5.98 -5.59
C THR A 270 -21.64 -5.15 -4.43
N SER A 271 -22.60 -4.69 -3.66
CA SER A 271 -22.59 -4.43 -2.21
C SER A 271 -21.48 -3.53 -1.65
N HIS A 272 -21.83 -2.26 -1.51
CA HIS A 272 -21.24 -1.40 -0.50
C HIS A 272 -21.59 -1.96 0.88
N SER A 273 -20.62 -2.49 1.59
CA SER A 273 -20.84 -2.90 2.97
C SER A 273 -20.67 -1.68 3.89
N PRO A 274 -21.70 -1.31 4.67
CA PRO A 274 -21.60 -0.22 5.65
C PRO A 274 -20.86 -0.63 6.93
N VAL A 275 -20.40 -1.87 7.02
CA VAL A 275 -19.77 -2.44 8.22
C VAL A 275 -18.26 -2.26 8.17
N PRO A 276 -17.58 -1.98 9.31
CA PRO A 276 -16.12 -1.96 9.38
C PRO A 276 -15.55 -3.27 8.86
N LEU A 277 -14.78 -3.18 7.77
CA LEU A 277 -14.23 -4.33 7.07
C LEU A 277 -12.91 -4.76 7.70
N ASN A 278 -12.65 -6.06 7.75
CA ASN A 278 -11.31 -6.55 8.08
C ASN A 278 -10.34 -6.25 6.92
N ILE A 279 -9.02 -6.41 7.15
CA ILE A 279 -7.97 -6.08 6.16
C ILE A 279 -8.25 -6.75 4.80
N ARG A 280 -8.61 -8.05 4.80
CA ARG A 280 -8.88 -8.79 3.57
C ARG A 280 -10.12 -8.29 2.84
N GLN A 281 -11.17 -7.96 3.57
CA GLN A 281 -12.40 -7.43 2.99
C GLN A 281 -12.19 -6.06 2.38
N ARG A 282 -11.39 -5.17 3.03
CA ARG A 282 -11.09 -3.84 2.51
C ARG A 282 -10.39 -3.87 1.15
N THR A 283 -9.53 -4.86 0.91
CA THR A 283 -8.84 -4.99 -0.38
C THR A 283 -9.75 -5.48 -1.50
N SER A 284 -10.78 -6.28 -1.17
CA SER A 284 -11.67 -6.91 -2.17
C SER A 284 -13.02 -6.21 -2.34
N THR A 285 -13.42 -5.33 -1.40
CA THR A 285 -14.72 -4.63 -1.48
C THR A 285 -14.59 -3.37 -2.31
N SER A 286 -15.34 -3.32 -3.40
CA SER A 286 -15.37 -2.15 -4.28
C SER A 286 -16.10 -0.98 -3.63
N HIS A 287 -15.64 0.22 -3.90
CA HIS A 287 -16.30 1.46 -3.51
C HIS A 287 -17.31 1.93 -4.58
N HIS A 288 -18.11 2.94 -4.25
CA HIS A 288 -18.98 3.57 -5.22
C HIS A 288 -18.18 4.14 -6.39
N LEU A 289 -18.68 4.02 -7.62
CA LEU A 289 -17.97 4.42 -8.85
C LEU A 289 -17.52 5.90 -8.85
N ALA A 290 -18.26 6.78 -8.16
CA ALA A 290 -17.88 8.19 -8.00
C ALA A 290 -16.56 8.38 -7.26
N ASN A 291 -16.16 7.43 -6.41
CA ASN A 291 -14.94 7.49 -5.63
C ASN A 291 -13.68 7.18 -6.45
N TYR A 292 -13.84 6.56 -7.62
CA TYR A 292 -12.75 6.33 -8.58
C TYR A 292 -12.53 7.56 -9.48
N ASN A 293 -12.43 8.75 -8.87
CA ASN A 293 -12.17 10.01 -9.56
C ASN A 293 -10.66 10.30 -9.64
N PHE A 294 -10.30 11.32 -10.43
CA PHE A 294 -8.91 11.66 -10.69
C PHE A 294 -8.16 12.15 -9.44
N VAL A 295 -8.82 12.90 -8.55
CA VAL A 295 -8.17 13.40 -7.32
C VAL A 295 -7.81 12.26 -6.39
N ASN A 296 -8.73 11.32 -6.17
CA ASN A 296 -8.49 10.13 -5.34
C ASN A 296 -7.41 9.23 -5.96
N TYR A 297 -7.40 9.12 -7.30
CA TYR A 297 -6.40 8.39 -8.03
C TYR A 297 -4.99 8.98 -7.85
N VAL A 298 -4.83 10.30 -8.03
CA VAL A 298 -3.55 10.99 -7.84
C VAL A 298 -3.09 10.90 -6.39
N ALA A 299 -4.00 11.13 -5.43
CA ALA A 299 -3.70 10.98 -4.01
C ALA A 299 -3.15 9.59 -3.67
N TYR A 300 -3.74 8.55 -4.24
CA TYR A 300 -3.32 7.17 -4.03
C TYR A 300 -1.99 6.84 -4.71
N THR A 301 -1.89 7.13 -6.01
CA THR A 301 -0.74 6.69 -6.82
C THR A 301 0.55 7.39 -6.41
N LEU A 302 0.47 8.65 -6.03
CA LEU A 302 1.61 9.48 -5.65
C LEU A 302 1.72 9.72 -4.15
N TYR A 303 0.92 9.05 -3.30
CA TYR A 303 0.98 9.23 -1.85
C TYR A 303 2.42 9.16 -1.34
N PRO A 304 2.94 10.21 -0.68
CA PRO A 304 4.36 10.34 -0.40
C PRO A 304 5.00 9.15 0.33
N PRO A 305 4.40 8.62 1.41
CA PRO A 305 4.95 7.44 2.08
C PRO A 305 5.04 6.21 1.18
N LEU A 306 4.03 6.01 0.33
CA LEU A 306 4.01 4.89 -0.61
C LEU A 306 4.94 5.13 -1.83
N TYR A 307 5.12 6.39 -2.23
CA TYR A 307 5.95 6.74 -3.37
C TYR A 307 7.44 6.58 -3.08
N ILE A 308 7.87 6.94 -1.87
CA ILE A 308 9.30 6.92 -1.48
C ILE A 308 9.75 5.51 -1.08
N ALA A 309 9.00 4.81 -0.24
CA ALA A 309 9.44 3.55 0.36
C ALA A 309 8.29 2.62 0.76
N GLY A 310 7.08 2.87 0.27
CA GLY A 310 5.90 2.24 0.81
C GLY A 310 5.63 0.83 0.30
N PRO A 311 4.92 0.03 1.11
CA PRO A 311 4.39 -1.24 0.69
C PRO A 311 3.34 -1.09 -0.41
N ILE A 312 3.10 -2.17 -1.14
CA ILE A 312 2.01 -2.22 -2.11
C ILE A 312 0.69 -2.30 -1.35
N MET A 313 -0.19 -1.35 -1.63
CA MET A 313 -1.54 -1.27 -1.08
C MET A 313 -2.53 -1.17 -2.24
N THR A 314 -3.72 -1.77 -2.13
CA THR A 314 -4.77 -1.63 -3.13
C THR A 314 -5.45 -0.26 -3.01
N PHE A 315 -6.05 0.21 -4.12
CA PHE A 315 -6.81 1.47 -4.09
C PHE A 315 -7.99 1.39 -3.12
N ASN A 316 -8.69 0.27 -3.11
CA ASN A 316 -9.83 0.07 -2.23
C ASN A 316 -9.46 0.20 -0.75
N ASP A 317 -8.35 -0.40 -0.32
CA ASP A 317 -7.88 -0.31 1.06
C ASP A 317 -7.38 1.10 1.40
N PHE A 318 -6.64 1.76 0.48
CA PHE A 318 -6.21 3.15 0.66
C PHE A 318 -7.39 4.09 0.85
N TYR A 319 -8.37 4.03 -0.04
CA TYR A 319 -9.54 4.90 0.03
C TYR A 319 -10.35 4.66 1.30
N TRP A 320 -10.52 3.39 1.69
CA TRP A 320 -11.18 3.05 2.94
C TRP A 320 -10.45 3.67 4.14
N GLN A 321 -9.13 3.50 4.25
CA GLN A 321 -8.34 4.07 5.34
C GLN A 321 -8.39 5.60 5.35
N ALA A 322 -8.27 6.24 4.18
CA ALA A 322 -8.34 7.70 4.08
C ALA A 322 -9.71 8.28 4.45
N SER A 323 -10.79 7.49 4.34
CA SER A 323 -12.15 7.92 4.64
C SER A 323 -12.53 7.73 6.11
N PHE A 324 -11.95 6.74 6.81
CA PHE A 324 -12.35 6.34 8.16
C PHE A 324 -11.33 6.67 9.25
N LEU A 325 -10.07 6.97 8.90
CA LEU A 325 -9.00 7.39 9.83
C LEU A 325 -8.80 8.90 9.81
#